data_dc254165c7bcb84d6c48cee8987e9886
#
_entry.id   dc254165c7bcb84d6c48cee8987e9886
#
_cell.length_a   1.000
_cell.length_b   1.000
_cell.length_c   1.000
_cell.angle_alpha   90.00
_cell.angle_beta   90.00
_cell.angle_gamma   90.00
#
_symmetry.space_group_name_H-M   'P 1'
#
loop_
_entity.id
_entity.type
_entity.pdbx_description
1 polymer ?
#
loop_
_entity_poly.entity_id
_entity_poly.type
_entity_poly.pdbx_seq_one_letter_code
_entity_poly.pdbx_strand_id
1 'polypeptide(L)'
;MIRLKLRTGAIAATVLLLVAGAAEAQNVRRVAPERLTGYWFLTNKSVNPDVPNTGKNLDQPTCVAVTYMIGSDGRTQNPTIAKVEPAGDLGQVGVSIVKQLSYVKGSQNGTAEPVQTYYVTGFNLPEDPAKKAAILDKCKLPGYQTT
;
A
#
# COMPACT_ATOMS: atom_id res chain seq x y z
N MET A 1 41.12 25.77 67.46
CA MET A 1 39.69 25.65 67.07
C MET A 1 39.55 25.97 65.57
N ILE A 2 39.46 24.99 64.71
CA ILE A 2 39.29 25.13 63.29
C ILE A 2 37.80 24.99 62.98
N ARG A 3 37.16 26.06 62.49
CA ARG A 3 35.77 26.04 62.06
C ARG A 3 35.72 25.67 60.58
N LEU A 4 35.27 24.45 60.32
CA LEU A 4 35.00 23.98 58.96
C LEU A 4 33.66 24.53 58.48
N LYS A 5 33.68 25.42 57.45
CA LYS A 5 32.44 25.89 56.78
C LYS A 5 32.03 24.90 55.73
N LEU A 6 30.96 24.18 55.97
CA LEU A 6 30.28 23.36 54.97
C LEU A 6 29.60 24.31 53.95
N ARG A 7 30.06 24.26 52.70
CA ARG A 7 29.36 24.86 51.54
C ARG A 7 28.41 23.85 50.99
N THR A 8 27.15 24.04 51.20
CA THR A 8 26.05 23.34 50.54
C THR A 8 25.98 23.76 49.06
N GLY A 9 26.46 22.93 48.20
CA GLY A 9 26.27 23.08 46.76
C GLY A 9 24.91 22.48 46.36
N ALA A 10 24.01 23.33 45.91
CA ALA A 10 22.75 22.93 45.32
C ALA A 10 22.98 22.31 43.94
N ILE A 11 22.76 21.02 43.79
CA ILE A 11 22.77 20.32 42.50
C ILE A 11 21.39 20.53 41.87
N ALA A 12 21.31 21.42 40.90
CA ALA A 12 20.12 21.55 40.06
C ALA A 12 20.06 20.36 39.12
N ALA A 13 19.20 19.40 39.41
CA ALA A 13 18.89 18.31 38.50
C ALA A 13 17.97 18.83 37.41
N THR A 14 18.54 19.04 36.24
CA THR A 14 17.79 19.37 35.02
C THR A 14 17.12 18.09 34.51
N VAL A 15 15.84 17.94 34.75
CA VAL A 15 15.01 16.85 34.20
C VAL A 15 14.75 17.18 32.74
N LEU A 16 15.44 16.52 31.84
CA LEU A 16 15.16 16.53 30.39
C LEU A 16 13.88 15.69 30.18
N LEU A 17 12.75 16.36 30.00
CA LEU A 17 11.52 15.74 29.54
C LEU A 17 11.71 15.36 28.06
N LEU A 18 12.01 14.10 27.78
CA LEU A 18 11.88 13.49 26.48
C LEU A 18 10.38 13.38 26.15
N VAL A 19 9.85 14.35 25.42
CA VAL A 19 8.55 14.24 24.77
C VAL A 19 8.72 13.21 23.64
N ALA A 20 8.46 11.95 23.93
CA ALA A 20 8.24 10.94 22.90
C ALA A 20 6.95 11.33 22.18
N GLY A 21 7.09 12.02 21.05
CA GLY A 21 5.99 12.23 20.12
C GLY A 21 5.52 10.85 19.66
N ALA A 22 4.40 10.38 20.17
CA ALA A 22 3.66 9.28 19.58
C ALA A 22 3.26 9.76 18.19
N ALA A 23 3.95 9.27 17.16
CA ALA A 23 3.47 9.36 15.79
C ALA A 23 2.14 8.59 15.77
N GLU A 24 1.04 9.32 15.80
CA GLU A 24 -0.27 8.73 15.56
C GLU A 24 -0.19 8.11 14.17
N ALA A 25 -0.18 6.77 14.15
CA ALA A 25 -0.36 6.03 12.91
C ALA A 25 -1.74 6.43 12.39
N GLN A 26 -1.78 7.37 11.44
CA GLN A 26 -3.01 7.78 10.79
C GLN A 26 -3.64 6.51 10.23
N ASN A 27 -4.83 6.18 10.71
CA ASN A 27 -5.61 5.06 10.22
C ASN A 27 -6.02 5.38 8.77
N VAL A 28 -5.13 5.06 7.83
CA VAL A 28 -5.37 5.28 6.41
C VAL A 28 -6.59 4.46 6.00
N ARG A 29 -7.57 5.12 5.39
CA ARG A 29 -8.80 4.48 4.91
C ARG A 29 -8.46 3.38 3.91
N ARG A 30 -9.03 2.20 4.13
CA ARG A 30 -8.92 1.07 3.20
C ARG A 30 -10.12 1.04 2.27
N VAL A 31 -9.87 1.24 0.98
CA VAL A 31 -10.91 1.33 -0.05
C VAL A 31 -10.71 0.20 -1.04
N ALA A 32 -11.78 -0.57 -1.30
CA ALA A 32 -11.75 -1.63 -2.30
C ALA A 32 -11.62 -1.04 -3.72
N PRO A 33 -11.01 -1.76 -4.67
CA PRO A 33 -10.82 -1.29 -6.04
C PRO A 33 -12.11 -0.80 -6.71
N GLU A 34 -13.24 -1.45 -6.44
CA GLU A 34 -14.55 -1.12 -6.99
C GLU A 34 -15.07 0.25 -6.54
N ARG A 35 -14.59 0.72 -5.39
CA ARG A 35 -14.98 2.01 -4.80
C ARG A 35 -13.93 3.11 -4.99
N LEU A 36 -12.78 2.74 -5.52
CA LEU A 36 -11.64 3.65 -5.61
C LEU A 36 -11.93 4.88 -6.46
N THR A 37 -12.69 4.75 -7.54
CA THR A 37 -13.00 5.86 -8.47
C THR A 37 -13.69 7.05 -7.83
N GLY A 38 -14.40 6.86 -6.71
CA GLY A 38 -14.98 7.97 -5.93
C GLY A 38 -13.91 8.81 -5.22
N TYR A 39 -12.83 8.20 -4.81
CA TYR A 39 -11.73 8.82 -4.05
C TYR A 39 -10.56 9.21 -4.94
N TRP A 40 -10.10 8.28 -5.78
CA TRP A 40 -8.95 8.44 -6.65
C TRP A 40 -9.25 7.89 -8.04
N PHE A 41 -9.03 8.71 -9.04
CA PHE A 41 -9.28 8.36 -10.44
C PHE A 41 -7.96 8.03 -11.13
N LEU A 42 -7.87 6.81 -11.68
CA LEU A 42 -6.68 6.35 -12.41
C LEU A 42 -6.52 7.13 -13.72
N THR A 43 -5.33 7.69 -13.95
CA THR A 43 -5.03 8.51 -15.15
C THR A 43 -4.26 7.76 -16.22
N ASN A 44 -3.64 6.64 -15.89
CA ASN A 44 -2.88 5.86 -16.86
C ASN A 44 -3.81 5.21 -17.91
N LYS A 45 -3.43 5.35 -19.16
CA LYS A 45 -4.06 4.62 -20.27
C LYS A 45 -3.38 3.27 -20.53
N SER A 46 -2.11 3.16 -20.21
CA SER A 46 -1.30 1.95 -20.39
C SER A 46 -0.13 1.94 -19.40
N VAL A 47 0.37 0.76 -19.12
CA VAL A 47 1.58 0.52 -18.34
C VAL A 47 2.45 -0.48 -19.09
N ASN A 48 3.75 -0.41 -18.89
CA ASN A 48 4.72 -1.34 -19.46
C ASN A 48 5.47 -2.06 -18.33
N PRO A 49 4.93 -3.19 -17.84
CA PRO A 49 5.52 -3.90 -16.71
C PRO A 49 6.79 -4.65 -17.10
N ASP A 50 7.69 -4.81 -16.14
CA ASP A 50 8.83 -5.69 -16.25
C ASP A 50 8.37 -7.14 -16.12
N VAL A 51 8.50 -7.93 -17.17
CA VAL A 51 8.14 -9.34 -17.20
C VAL A 51 9.42 -10.18 -17.22
N PRO A 52 9.63 -11.09 -16.25
CA PRO A 52 10.81 -11.95 -16.23
C PRO A 52 10.76 -12.96 -17.38
N ASN A 53 11.91 -13.26 -17.97
CA ASN A 53 12.04 -14.26 -19.03
C ASN A 53 12.03 -15.70 -18.49
N THR A 54 12.35 -15.89 -17.21
CA THR A 54 12.40 -17.18 -16.53
C THR A 54 11.82 -17.06 -15.14
N GLY A 55 11.14 -18.10 -14.68
CA GLY A 55 10.50 -18.11 -13.35
C GLY A 55 9.48 -19.23 -13.22
N LYS A 56 8.92 -19.35 -12.02
CA LYS A 56 7.92 -20.36 -11.68
C LYS A 56 6.54 -19.90 -12.11
N ASN A 57 5.82 -20.77 -12.82
CA ASN A 57 4.40 -20.60 -13.23
C ASN A 57 4.15 -19.31 -14.04
N LEU A 58 5.09 -18.89 -14.89
CA LEU A 58 4.93 -17.70 -15.71
C LEU A 58 3.87 -17.86 -16.80
N ASP A 59 3.61 -19.08 -17.25
CA ASP A 59 2.68 -19.47 -18.32
C ASP A 59 1.31 -19.96 -17.83
N GLN A 60 1.13 -20.03 -16.51
CA GLN A 60 -0.13 -20.50 -15.93
C GLN A 60 -1.16 -19.36 -15.80
N PRO A 61 -2.47 -19.67 -15.96
CA PRO A 61 -3.53 -18.74 -15.60
C PRO A 61 -3.41 -18.34 -14.14
N THR A 62 -3.08 -17.08 -13.88
CA THR A 62 -2.71 -16.61 -12.55
C THR A 62 -3.40 -15.28 -12.25
N CYS A 63 -3.86 -15.08 -11.02
CA CYS A 63 -4.18 -13.76 -10.50
C CYS A 63 -3.13 -13.29 -9.48
N VAL A 64 -2.90 -12.00 -9.46
CA VAL A 64 -2.01 -11.32 -8.52
C VAL A 64 -2.76 -10.17 -7.86
N ALA A 65 -2.69 -10.10 -6.54
CA ALA A 65 -3.14 -8.94 -5.77
C ALA A 65 -1.93 -8.22 -5.16
N VAL A 66 -1.83 -6.92 -5.43
CA VAL A 66 -0.80 -6.04 -4.89
C VAL A 66 -1.47 -4.95 -4.06
N THR A 67 -1.13 -4.87 -2.78
CA THR A 67 -1.57 -3.77 -1.91
C THR A 67 -0.65 -2.57 -2.07
N TYR A 68 -1.19 -1.38 -1.97
CA TYR A 68 -0.43 -0.14 -2.04
C TYR A 68 -1.21 1.01 -1.43
N MET A 69 -0.53 2.11 -1.21
CA MET A 69 -1.13 3.36 -0.79
C MET A 69 -1.08 4.36 -1.96
N ILE A 70 -2.14 5.14 -2.12
CA ILE A 70 -2.14 6.32 -2.98
C ILE A 70 -1.89 7.51 -2.07
N GLY A 71 -0.77 8.19 -2.28
CA GLY A 71 -0.42 9.40 -1.53
C GLY A 71 -1.25 10.61 -1.95
N SER A 72 -1.16 11.70 -1.19
CA SER A 72 -1.86 12.96 -1.47
C SER A 72 -1.48 13.60 -2.81
N ASP A 73 -0.36 13.20 -3.38
CA ASP A 73 0.12 13.59 -4.72
C ASP A 73 -0.42 12.70 -5.85
N GLY A 74 -1.23 11.68 -5.53
CA GLY A 74 -1.77 10.72 -6.48
C GLY A 74 -0.79 9.63 -6.93
N ARG A 75 0.40 9.54 -6.32
CA ARG A 75 1.39 8.52 -6.62
C ARG A 75 1.23 7.30 -5.73
N THR A 76 1.54 6.14 -6.30
CA THR A 76 1.53 4.88 -5.55
C THR A 76 2.75 4.77 -4.64
N GLN A 77 2.54 4.23 -3.45
CA GLN A 77 3.55 4.05 -2.42
C GLN A 77 3.47 2.65 -1.84
N ASN A 78 4.62 2.10 -1.48
CA ASN A 78 4.76 0.83 -0.77
C ASN A 78 4.00 -0.35 -1.42
N PRO A 79 4.14 -0.59 -2.74
CA PRO A 79 3.48 -1.72 -3.38
C PRO A 79 4.03 -3.04 -2.82
N THR A 80 3.14 -3.91 -2.36
CA THR A 80 3.47 -5.19 -1.73
C THR A 80 2.62 -6.30 -2.29
N ILE A 81 3.23 -7.42 -2.65
CA ILE A 81 2.51 -8.61 -3.08
C ILE A 81 1.69 -9.14 -1.91
N ALA A 82 0.37 -9.16 -2.06
CA ALA A 82 -0.54 -9.71 -1.05
C ALA A 82 -0.96 -11.14 -1.38
N LYS A 83 -1.13 -11.45 -2.67
CA LYS A 83 -1.53 -12.78 -3.11
C LYS A 83 -1.07 -13.06 -4.54
N VAL A 84 -0.67 -14.30 -4.80
CA VAL A 84 -0.41 -14.85 -6.13
C VAL A 84 -1.02 -16.24 -6.18
N GLU A 85 -1.95 -16.47 -7.08
CA GLU A 85 -2.67 -17.75 -7.16
C GLU A 85 -2.78 -18.24 -8.62
N PRO A 86 -2.17 -19.39 -8.95
CA PRO A 86 -1.28 -20.22 -8.12
C PRO A 86 0.05 -19.51 -7.80
N ALA A 87 0.71 -19.93 -6.71
CA ALA A 87 1.99 -19.37 -6.28
C ALA A 87 3.04 -19.44 -7.39
N GLY A 88 3.72 -18.32 -7.65
CA GLY A 88 4.72 -18.18 -8.72
C GLY A 88 5.33 -16.78 -8.77
N ASP A 89 6.11 -16.52 -9.81
CA ASP A 89 6.93 -15.31 -9.90
C ASP A 89 6.24 -14.12 -10.60
N LEU A 90 4.97 -14.28 -11.02
CA LEU A 90 4.20 -13.19 -11.62
C LEU A 90 3.83 -12.06 -10.63
N GLY A 91 4.01 -12.28 -9.33
CA GLY A 91 3.79 -11.24 -8.31
C GLY A 91 4.62 -9.98 -8.55
N GLN A 92 5.87 -10.10 -8.96
CA GLN A 92 6.74 -8.95 -9.25
C GLN A 92 6.26 -8.15 -10.47
N VAL A 93 5.64 -8.82 -11.44
CA VAL A 93 5.00 -8.13 -12.58
C VAL A 93 3.85 -7.25 -12.09
N GLY A 94 3.04 -7.76 -11.15
CA GLY A 94 1.99 -6.98 -10.50
C GLY A 94 2.54 -5.74 -9.77
N VAL A 95 3.64 -5.90 -9.04
CA VAL A 95 4.33 -4.76 -8.38
C VAL A 95 4.84 -3.75 -9.41
N SER A 96 5.43 -4.21 -10.51
CA SER A 96 5.90 -3.34 -11.61
C SER A 96 4.76 -2.55 -12.23
N ILE A 97 3.58 -3.15 -12.41
CA ILE A 97 2.36 -2.45 -12.85
C ILE A 97 2.00 -1.35 -11.86
N VAL A 98 1.83 -1.69 -10.58
CA VAL A 98 1.37 -0.76 -9.56
C VAL A 98 2.29 0.44 -9.41
N LYS A 99 3.60 0.26 -9.50
CA LYS A 99 4.59 1.36 -9.46
C LYS A 99 4.40 2.41 -10.54
N GLN A 100 3.78 2.05 -11.65
CA GLN A 100 3.55 2.95 -12.79
C GLN A 100 2.18 3.62 -12.74
N LEU A 101 1.28 3.21 -11.84
CA LEU A 101 -0.05 3.81 -11.72
C LEU A 101 0.04 5.22 -11.13
N SER A 102 -0.78 6.11 -11.67
CA SER A 102 -0.94 7.47 -11.16
C SER A 102 -2.42 7.87 -11.14
N TYR A 103 -2.76 8.71 -10.18
CA TYR A 103 -4.12 9.04 -9.85
C TYR A 103 -4.32 10.55 -9.72
N VAL A 104 -5.55 10.99 -9.96
CA VAL A 104 -6.03 12.32 -9.56
C VAL A 104 -7.18 12.15 -8.57
N LYS A 105 -7.37 13.13 -7.70
CA LYS A 105 -8.43 13.07 -6.69
C LYS A 105 -9.82 12.99 -7.34
N GLY A 106 -10.65 12.10 -6.81
CA GLY A 106 -12.05 11.94 -7.19
C GLY A 106 -12.96 12.95 -6.48
N SER A 107 -14.22 12.99 -6.87
CA SER A 107 -15.22 13.92 -6.34
C SER A 107 -15.48 13.77 -4.82
N GLN A 108 -15.29 12.56 -4.28
CA GLN A 108 -15.47 12.27 -2.85
C GLN A 108 -14.20 12.50 -2.02
N ASN A 109 -13.12 13.01 -2.62
CA ASN A 109 -11.83 13.21 -1.97
C ASN A 109 -11.25 14.60 -2.27
N GLY A 110 -12.03 15.64 -1.97
CA GLY A 110 -11.63 17.04 -2.23
C GLY A 110 -10.32 17.46 -1.56
N THR A 111 -10.00 16.86 -0.42
CA THR A 111 -8.79 17.13 0.37
C THR A 111 -7.57 16.29 -0.03
N ALA A 112 -7.71 15.42 -1.04
CA ALA A 112 -6.67 14.51 -1.50
C ALA A 112 -6.11 13.61 -0.38
N GLU A 113 -7.02 13.04 0.45
CA GLU A 113 -6.63 12.12 1.52
C GLU A 113 -5.98 10.86 0.95
N PRO A 114 -4.86 10.42 1.51
CA PRO A 114 -4.27 9.15 1.15
C PRO A 114 -5.22 7.99 1.45
N VAL A 115 -5.23 6.96 0.60
CA VAL A 115 -5.99 5.74 0.82
C VAL A 115 -5.11 4.51 0.60
N GLN A 116 -5.39 3.45 1.35
CA GLN A 116 -4.84 2.13 1.09
C GLN A 116 -5.84 1.35 0.23
N THR A 117 -5.34 0.74 -0.81
CA THR A 117 -6.13 -0.09 -1.72
C THR A 117 -5.31 -1.27 -2.21
N TYR A 118 -5.87 -2.05 -3.11
CA TYR A 118 -5.14 -3.10 -3.81
C TYR A 118 -5.54 -3.14 -5.28
N TYR A 119 -4.67 -3.71 -6.09
CA TYR A 119 -4.87 -3.93 -7.51
C TYR A 119 -4.87 -5.42 -7.79
N VAL A 120 -5.89 -5.90 -8.48
CA VAL A 120 -5.95 -7.29 -8.95
C VAL A 120 -5.70 -7.30 -10.44
N THR A 121 -4.73 -8.07 -10.86
CA THR A 121 -4.45 -8.32 -12.28
C THR A 121 -4.37 -9.81 -12.56
N GLY A 122 -4.67 -10.19 -13.78
CA GLY A 122 -4.59 -11.56 -14.24
C GLY A 122 -3.63 -11.71 -15.40
N PHE A 123 -2.97 -12.87 -15.44
CA PHE A 123 -2.05 -13.25 -16.50
C PHE A 123 -2.49 -14.58 -17.10
N ASN A 124 -2.30 -14.74 -18.41
CA ASN A 124 -2.65 -15.96 -19.14
C ASN A 124 -4.11 -16.42 -18.90
N LEU A 125 -5.00 -15.44 -18.73
CA LEU A 125 -6.41 -15.74 -18.42
C LEU A 125 -7.10 -16.38 -19.61
N PRO A 126 -8.03 -17.34 -19.35
CA PRO A 126 -8.86 -17.92 -20.41
C PRO A 126 -9.80 -16.87 -21.01
N GLU A 127 -10.23 -17.10 -22.25
CA GLU A 127 -11.20 -16.21 -22.92
C GLU A 127 -12.60 -16.30 -22.31
N ASP A 128 -12.96 -17.44 -21.75
CA ASP A 128 -14.26 -17.65 -21.10
C ASP A 128 -14.46 -16.71 -19.91
N PRO A 129 -15.50 -15.84 -19.94
CA PRO A 129 -15.69 -14.82 -18.91
C PRO A 129 -15.90 -15.38 -17.50
N ALA A 130 -16.60 -16.54 -17.38
CA ALA A 130 -16.88 -17.16 -16.09
C ALA A 130 -15.60 -17.74 -15.45
N LYS A 131 -14.77 -18.39 -16.27
CA LYS A 131 -13.48 -18.93 -15.83
C LYS A 131 -12.52 -17.81 -15.45
N LYS A 132 -12.47 -16.74 -16.25
CA LYS A 132 -11.70 -15.53 -15.97
C LYS A 132 -12.10 -14.91 -14.63
N ALA A 133 -13.39 -14.69 -14.41
CA ALA A 133 -13.91 -14.14 -13.16
C ALA A 133 -13.54 -15.04 -11.97
N ALA A 134 -13.70 -16.36 -12.09
CA ALA A 134 -13.37 -17.30 -11.02
C ALA A 134 -11.88 -17.28 -10.64
N ILE A 135 -10.97 -17.01 -11.60
CA ILE A 135 -9.55 -16.85 -11.31
C ILE A 135 -9.31 -15.54 -10.57
N LEU A 136 -9.83 -14.41 -11.05
CA LEU A 136 -9.62 -13.09 -10.45
C LEU A 136 -10.23 -13.00 -9.05
N ASP A 137 -11.36 -13.66 -8.80
CA ASP A 137 -12.01 -13.68 -7.48
C ASP A 137 -11.14 -14.28 -6.38
N LYS A 138 -10.24 -15.21 -6.73
CA LYS A 138 -9.29 -15.81 -5.78
C LYS A 138 -8.33 -14.78 -5.19
N CYS A 139 -8.10 -13.65 -5.88
CA CYS A 139 -7.20 -12.59 -5.46
C CYS A 139 -7.89 -11.39 -4.81
N LYS A 140 -9.21 -11.45 -4.58
CA LYS A 140 -9.90 -10.45 -3.76
C LYS A 140 -9.43 -10.50 -2.32
N LEU A 141 -9.15 -9.35 -1.74
CA LEU A 141 -8.64 -9.23 -0.38
C LEU A 141 -9.76 -8.77 0.58
N PRO A 142 -9.85 -9.37 1.78
CA PRO A 142 -10.78 -8.93 2.81
C PRO A 142 -10.31 -7.64 3.50
N GLY A 143 -11.22 -6.99 4.25
CA GLY A 143 -10.89 -5.84 5.09
C GLY A 143 -10.83 -4.49 4.39
N TYR A 144 -11.35 -4.41 3.15
CA TYR A 144 -11.50 -3.16 2.39
C TYR A 144 -12.97 -2.77 2.30
N GLN A 145 -13.24 -1.45 2.33
CA GLN A 145 -14.61 -0.92 2.23
C GLN A 145 -15.17 -1.16 0.83
N THR A 146 -16.29 -1.86 0.76
CA THR A 146 -17.01 -2.18 -0.48
C THR A 146 -18.35 -1.45 -0.60
N THR A 147 -18.81 -0.80 0.48
CA THR A 147 -20.08 -0.04 0.57
C THR A 147 -19.86 1.38 1.08
#